data_0fb1fcd44df1025cf3c3cc11bd09ee9e
#
_entry.id   0fb1fcd44df1025cf3c3cc11bd09ee9e
#
_cell.length_a   1.000
_cell.length_b   1.000
_cell.length_c   1.000
_cell.angle_alpha   90.00
_cell.angle_beta   90.00
_cell.angle_gamma   90.00
#
_symmetry.space_group_name_H-M   'P 1'
#
loop_
_entity.id
_entity.type
_entity.pdbx_description
1 polymer ?
#
loop_
_entity_poly.entity_id
_entity_poly.type
_entity_poly.pdbx_seq_one_letter_code
_entity_poly.pdbx_strand_id
1 'polypeptide(L)'
;MIKAFENYEIWFVTGAQLLYGGETVKIVDGHSKEMVDGLNNSGIIPIKVVYKGTANSSAEVEAIMKASNNDEKCVGIITWMHTFSPAKMWIKGLQSLKKPLLHFHTQYNAEIPWNDIDMDFMNLNQSAHGDIEFGHICTRMRVPRKVVVGYWKSEAAQKQIATWARVAAGVA
;
A
#
# COMPACT_ATOMS: atom_id res chain seq x y z
N MET A 1 17.22 13.69 -2.45
CA MET A 1 16.03 13.72 -3.36
C MET A 1 16.46 14.32 -4.69
N ILE A 2 16.01 13.77 -5.81
CA ILE A 2 16.32 14.32 -7.14
C ILE A 2 15.43 15.56 -7.34
N LYS A 3 16.01 16.73 -7.67
CA LYS A 3 15.27 18.00 -7.83
C LYS A 3 14.04 17.89 -8.75
N ALA A 4 14.12 17.08 -9.81
CA ALA A 4 13.00 16.86 -10.73
C ALA A 4 11.75 16.25 -10.08
N PHE A 5 11.85 15.66 -8.89
CA PHE A 5 10.75 14.97 -8.21
C PHE A 5 10.30 15.65 -6.92
N GLU A 6 10.84 16.82 -6.57
CA GLU A 6 10.56 17.49 -5.30
C GLU A 6 9.08 17.85 -5.08
N ASN A 7 8.35 18.05 -6.18
CA ASN A 7 6.93 18.40 -6.14
C ASN A 7 5.99 17.19 -6.23
N TYR A 8 6.53 15.98 -6.38
CA TYR A 8 5.72 14.77 -6.54
C TYR A 8 5.60 13.99 -5.24
N GLU A 9 4.48 13.30 -5.12
CA GLU A 9 4.16 12.39 -4.02
C GLU A 9 3.69 11.04 -4.55
N ILE A 10 4.06 9.99 -3.85
CA ILE A 10 3.44 8.67 -3.99
C ILE A 10 2.55 8.47 -2.77
N TRP A 11 1.29 8.17 -3.00
CA TRP A 11 0.36 7.91 -1.90
C TRP A 11 0.43 6.46 -1.45
N PHE A 12 0.56 6.25 -0.15
CA PHE A 12 0.53 4.93 0.47
C PHE A 12 -0.83 4.73 1.15
N VAL A 13 -1.55 3.68 0.74
CA VAL A 13 -2.89 3.36 1.24
C VAL A 13 -2.90 1.93 1.75
N THR A 14 -3.26 1.76 3.01
CA THR A 14 -3.37 0.44 3.64
C THR A 14 -4.80 -0.04 3.63
N GLY A 15 -5.01 -1.31 3.32
CA GLY A 15 -6.30 -1.99 3.47
C GLY A 15 -6.38 -2.74 4.79
N ALA A 16 -7.49 -2.57 5.50
CA ALA A 16 -7.84 -3.33 6.69
C ALA A 16 -9.35 -3.54 6.75
N GLN A 17 -9.82 -4.30 7.74
CA GLN A 17 -11.24 -4.41 8.02
C GLN A 17 -11.53 -4.18 9.50
N LEU A 18 -12.72 -3.64 9.78
CA LEU A 18 -13.17 -3.34 11.14
C LEU A 18 -13.54 -4.58 11.96
N LEU A 19 -13.63 -5.76 11.35
CA LEU A 19 -14.01 -7.00 12.01
C LEU A 19 -13.14 -7.33 13.23
N TYR A 20 -11.87 -6.96 13.17
CA TYR A 20 -10.90 -7.20 14.25
C TYR A 20 -10.88 -6.11 15.33
N GLY A 21 -11.80 -5.13 15.26
CA GLY A 21 -11.93 -4.05 16.23
C GLY A 21 -11.07 -2.81 15.91
N GLY A 22 -11.45 -1.71 16.55
CA GLY A 22 -10.81 -0.41 16.33
C GLY A 22 -9.35 -0.33 16.81
N GLU A 23 -8.97 -1.11 17.81
CA GLU A 23 -7.58 -1.17 18.30
C GLU A 23 -6.65 -1.79 17.24
N THR A 24 -7.08 -2.87 16.58
CA THR A 24 -6.33 -3.48 15.48
C THR A 24 -6.10 -2.48 14.34
N VAL A 25 -7.12 -1.69 14.00
CA VAL A 25 -6.98 -0.64 12.97
C VAL A 25 -5.96 0.43 13.37
N LYS A 26 -5.89 0.80 14.66
CA LYS A 26 -4.86 1.74 15.16
C LYS A 26 -3.44 1.17 15.04
N ILE A 27 -3.28 -0.13 15.33
CA ILE A 27 -1.98 -0.81 15.19
C ILE A 27 -1.58 -0.82 13.69
N VAL A 28 -2.50 -1.18 12.80
CA VAL A 28 -2.29 -1.13 11.35
C VAL A 28 -1.86 0.26 10.87
N ASP A 29 -2.52 1.30 11.40
CA ASP A 29 -2.18 2.69 11.11
C ASP A 29 -0.76 3.05 11.58
N GLY A 30 -0.38 2.60 12.77
CA GLY A 30 0.98 2.75 13.31
C GLY A 30 2.03 2.07 12.45
N HIS A 31 1.82 0.79 12.11
CA HIS A 31 2.71 0.03 11.22
C HIS A 31 2.84 0.67 9.83
N SER A 32 1.74 1.18 9.28
CA SER A 32 1.75 1.86 7.99
C SER A 32 2.58 3.13 7.99
N LYS A 33 2.47 3.93 9.06
CA LYS A 33 3.29 5.13 9.24
C LYS A 33 4.77 4.78 9.37
N GLU A 34 5.11 3.78 10.18
CA GLU A 34 6.50 3.32 10.32
C GLU A 34 7.07 2.85 8.97
N MET A 35 6.28 2.10 8.20
CA MET A 35 6.70 1.66 6.87
C MET A 35 6.96 2.85 5.94
N VAL A 36 6.06 3.83 5.91
CA VAL A 36 6.21 5.04 5.09
C VAL A 36 7.45 5.82 5.50
N ASP A 37 7.68 5.99 6.81
CA ASP A 37 8.87 6.66 7.32
C ASP A 37 10.15 5.89 6.94
N GLY A 38 10.13 4.57 7.07
CA GLY A 38 11.26 3.72 6.67
C GLY A 38 11.55 3.76 5.18
N LEU A 39 10.52 3.76 4.33
CA LEU A 39 10.68 3.90 2.88
C LEU A 39 11.29 5.27 2.51
N ASN A 40 10.83 6.35 3.14
CA ASN A 40 11.37 7.69 2.93
C ASN A 40 12.82 7.83 3.42
N ASN A 41 13.13 7.25 4.58
CA ASN A 41 14.45 7.34 5.19
C ASN A 41 15.49 6.43 4.54
N SER A 42 15.07 5.50 3.68
CA SER A 42 15.99 4.59 2.99
C SER A 42 16.96 5.29 2.03
N GLY A 43 16.62 6.47 1.55
CA GLY A 43 17.37 7.19 0.53
C GLY A 43 17.32 6.56 -0.87
N ILE A 44 16.62 5.42 -1.04
CA ILE A 44 16.53 4.66 -2.30
C ILE A 44 15.39 5.17 -3.17
N ILE A 45 14.23 5.46 -2.55
CA ILE A 45 13.03 5.91 -3.27
C ILE A 45 13.13 7.41 -3.56
N PRO A 46 13.08 7.84 -4.84
CA PRO A 46 13.41 9.22 -5.22
C PRO A 46 12.26 10.20 -4.99
N ILE A 47 11.05 9.72 -4.74
CA ILE A 47 9.83 10.50 -4.58
C ILE A 47 9.29 10.28 -3.17
N LYS A 48 8.82 11.35 -2.54
CA LYS A 48 8.24 11.30 -1.20
C LYS A 48 7.03 10.37 -1.17
N VAL A 49 7.05 9.39 -0.27
CA VAL A 49 5.90 8.54 0.04
C VAL A 49 5.08 9.20 1.15
N VAL A 50 3.77 9.34 0.93
CA VAL A 50 2.86 10.01 1.87
C VAL A 50 1.75 9.04 2.27
N TYR A 51 1.62 8.79 3.57
CA TYR A 51 0.54 7.97 4.10
C TYR A 51 -0.80 8.70 3.98
N LYS A 52 -1.79 8.03 3.37
CA LYS A 52 -3.14 8.62 3.13
C LYS A 52 -4.25 7.93 3.92
N GLY A 53 -3.89 6.95 4.74
CA GLY A 53 -4.80 6.31 5.67
C GLY A 53 -4.98 4.82 5.48
N THR A 54 -5.63 4.21 6.46
CA THR A 54 -6.09 2.83 6.44
C THR A 54 -7.55 2.80 6.00
N ALA A 55 -7.77 2.34 4.77
CA ALA A 55 -9.13 2.20 4.23
C ALA A 55 -9.78 0.90 4.71
N ASN A 56 -10.98 0.99 5.25
CA ASN A 56 -11.72 -0.14 5.77
C ASN A 56 -13.18 -0.22 5.26
N SER A 57 -13.51 0.59 4.26
CA SER A 57 -14.80 0.59 3.57
C SER A 57 -14.66 0.95 2.08
N SER A 58 -15.63 0.52 1.28
CA SER A 58 -15.69 0.89 -0.15
C SER A 58 -15.75 2.40 -0.38
N ALA A 59 -16.43 3.13 0.50
CA ALA A 59 -16.56 4.58 0.38
C ALA A 59 -15.21 5.29 0.62
N GLU A 60 -14.45 4.85 1.62
CA GLU A 60 -13.11 5.39 1.90
C GLU A 60 -12.13 5.10 0.77
N VAL A 61 -12.11 3.85 0.27
CA VAL A 61 -11.27 3.50 -0.89
C VAL A 61 -11.60 4.39 -2.08
N GLU A 62 -12.89 4.53 -2.42
CA GLU A 62 -13.32 5.36 -3.55
C GLU A 62 -12.93 6.83 -3.35
N ALA A 63 -13.12 7.37 -2.15
CA ALA A 63 -12.77 8.75 -1.83
C ALA A 63 -11.27 9.01 -2.01
N ILE A 64 -10.40 8.11 -1.49
CA ILE A 64 -8.95 8.23 -1.64
C ILE A 64 -8.54 8.16 -3.12
N MET A 65 -9.09 7.20 -3.89
CA MET A 65 -8.75 7.05 -5.31
C MET A 65 -9.20 8.25 -6.14
N LYS A 66 -10.36 8.82 -5.86
CA LYS A 66 -10.82 10.05 -6.51
C LYS A 66 -9.98 11.27 -6.12
N ALA A 67 -9.62 11.38 -4.84
CA ALA A 67 -8.75 12.45 -4.38
C ALA A 67 -7.38 12.39 -5.08
N SER A 68 -6.79 11.19 -5.21
CA SER A 68 -5.50 11.01 -5.90
C SER A 68 -5.54 11.43 -7.37
N ASN A 69 -6.66 11.17 -8.06
CA ASN A 69 -6.81 11.57 -9.46
C ASN A 69 -6.78 13.09 -9.65
N ASN A 70 -7.28 13.83 -8.65
CA ASN A 70 -7.40 15.29 -8.67
C ASN A 70 -6.19 16.01 -8.06
N ASP A 71 -5.27 15.29 -7.46
CA ASP A 71 -4.06 15.86 -6.86
C ASP A 71 -2.91 15.80 -7.87
N GLU A 72 -2.47 16.98 -8.33
CA GLU A 72 -1.38 17.11 -9.30
C GLU A 72 -0.03 16.63 -8.76
N LYS A 73 0.14 16.61 -7.43
CA LYS A 73 1.37 16.09 -6.82
C LYS A 73 1.38 14.57 -6.77
N CYS A 74 0.22 13.92 -6.71
CA CYS A 74 0.11 12.47 -6.67
C CYS A 74 0.46 11.87 -8.04
N VAL A 75 1.59 11.19 -8.14
CA VAL A 75 2.00 10.52 -9.38
C VAL A 75 1.68 9.02 -9.39
N GLY A 76 1.29 8.44 -8.25
CA GLY A 76 0.93 7.04 -8.17
C GLY A 76 0.54 6.60 -6.76
N ILE A 77 -0.03 5.41 -6.65
CA ILE A 77 -0.50 4.85 -5.39
C ILE A 77 0.19 3.52 -5.13
N ILE A 78 0.69 3.36 -3.89
CA ILE A 78 1.10 2.07 -3.33
C ILE A 78 -0.03 1.57 -2.44
N THR A 79 -0.48 0.34 -2.67
CA THR A 79 -1.45 -0.35 -1.81
C THR A 79 -0.78 -1.48 -1.05
N TRP A 80 -1.16 -1.65 0.21
CA TRP A 80 -0.74 -2.73 1.09
C TRP A 80 -1.91 -3.28 1.89
N MET A 81 -2.05 -4.60 1.95
CA MET A 81 -3.10 -5.28 2.70
C MET A 81 -2.48 -5.89 3.96
N HIS A 82 -2.52 -5.18 5.10
CA HIS A 82 -1.88 -5.65 6.34
C HIS A 82 -2.69 -6.73 7.03
N THR A 83 -3.96 -6.45 7.30
CA THR A 83 -4.92 -7.46 7.75
C THR A 83 -5.59 -8.10 6.53
N PHE A 84 -6.42 -9.11 6.75
CA PHE A 84 -7.40 -9.50 5.76
C PHE A 84 -8.27 -8.27 5.42
N SER A 85 -8.19 -7.83 4.19
CA SER A 85 -8.99 -6.69 3.70
C SER A 85 -9.90 -7.19 2.59
N PRO A 86 -11.22 -7.15 2.78
CA PRO A 86 -12.14 -7.69 1.79
C PRO A 86 -11.92 -7.07 0.41
N ALA A 87 -11.46 -7.87 -0.53
CA ALA A 87 -11.08 -7.38 -1.86
C ALA A 87 -12.23 -6.67 -2.59
N LYS A 88 -13.47 -7.06 -2.31
CA LYS A 88 -14.67 -6.42 -2.90
C LYS A 88 -14.78 -4.93 -2.57
N MET A 89 -14.29 -4.47 -1.44
CA MET A 89 -14.35 -3.05 -1.08
C MET A 89 -13.50 -2.17 -1.99
N TRP A 90 -12.50 -2.76 -2.67
CA TRP A 90 -11.60 -2.04 -3.56
C TRP A 90 -12.16 -1.83 -4.96
N ILE A 91 -13.16 -2.61 -5.38
CA ILE A 91 -13.67 -2.63 -6.76
C ILE A 91 -14.01 -1.22 -7.26
N LYS A 92 -14.82 -0.49 -6.50
CA LYS A 92 -15.32 0.83 -6.91
C LYS A 92 -14.21 1.87 -7.00
N GLY A 93 -13.29 1.85 -6.04
CA GLY A 93 -12.13 2.73 -6.05
C GLY A 93 -11.18 2.42 -7.21
N LEU A 94 -10.88 1.13 -7.44
CA LEU A 94 -10.03 0.71 -8.55
C LEU A 94 -10.63 1.07 -9.92
N GLN A 95 -11.95 1.02 -10.07
CA GLN A 95 -12.63 1.47 -11.30
C GLN A 95 -12.46 2.97 -11.55
N SER A 96 -12.39 3.77 -10.51
CA SER A 96 -12.21 5.22 -10.62
C SER A 96 -10.75 5.65 -10.69
N LEU A 97 -9.80 4.81 -10.34
CA LEU A 97 -8.37 5.15 -10.30
C LEU A 97 -7.81 5.39 -11.71
N LYS A 98 -7.16 6.54 -11.88
CA LYS A 98 -6.46 6.93 -13.12
C LYS A 98 -4.94 7.02 -12.97
N LYS A 99 -4.45 6.94 -11.73
CA LYS A 99 -3.01 7.01 -11.42
C LYS A 99 -2.37 5.62 -11.48
N PRO A 100 -1.07 5.54 -11.79
CA PRO A 100 -0.30 4.30 -11.69
C PRO A 100 -0.46 3.61 -10.34
N LEU A 101 -0.65 2.30 -10.34
CA LEU A 101 -0.85 1.47 -9.15
C LEU A 101 0.35 0.55 -8.92
N LEU A 102 0.84 0.51 -7.69
CA LEU A 102 1.76 -0.51 -7.18
C LEU A 102 1.06 -1.29 -6.06
N HIS A 103 1.00 -2.59 -6.21
CA HIS A 103 0.58 -3.53 -5.17
C HIS A 103 1.83 -4.00 -4.42
N PHE A 104 2.00 -3.56 -3.20
CA PHE A 104 3.12 -3.95 -2.35
C PHE A 104 2.74 -5.14 -1.50
N HIS A 105 3.15 -6.33 -1.91
CA HIS A 105 2.92 -7.58 -1.19
C HIS A 105 4.07 -7.82 -0.21
N THR A 106 3.91 -7.38 1.01
CA THR A 106 4.91 -7.45 2.07
C THR A 106 4.29 -7.81 3.42
N GLN A 107 5.09 -8.37 4.30
CA GLN A 107 4.76 -8.52 5.72
C GLN A 107 5.43 -7.39 6.51
N TYR A 108 4.76 -6.95 7.58
CA TYR A 108 5.34 -5.96 8.50
C TYR A 108 6.54 -6.54 9.25
N ASN A 109 6.42 -7.78 9.75
CA ASN A 109 7.47 -8.47 10.47
C ASN A 109 8.45 -9.15 9.50
N ALA A 110 9.74 -9.13 9.83
CA ALA A 110 10.77 -9.84 9.06
C ALA A 110 10.66 -11.36 9.19
N GLU A 111 10.26 -11.81 10.37
CA GLU A 111 10.15 -13.22 10.72
C GLU A 111 8.84 -13.51 11.47
N ILE A 112 8.40 -14.75 11.42
CA ILE A 112 7.23 -15.21 12.18
C ILE A 112 7.70 -15.60 13.58
N PRO A 113 7.11 -15.07 14.67
CA PRO A 113 7.46 -15.41 16.03
C PRO A 113 6.87 -16.77 16.42
N TRP A 114 7.43 -17.85 15.93
CA TRP A 114 6.90 -19.21 16.03
C TRP A 114 6.54 -19.66 17.46
N ASN A 115 7.23 -19.14 18.48
CA ASN A 115 7.00 -19.51 19.87
C ASN A 115 5.85 -18.73 20.53
N ASP A 116 5.51 -17.56 19.96
CA ASP A 116 4.58 -16.59 20.57
C ASP A 116 3.39 -16.28 19.65
N ILE A 117 3.27 -16.99 18.52
CA ILE A 117 2.20 -16.77 17.57
C ILE A 117 0.86 -17.23 18.12
N ASP A 118 -0.11 -16.33 18.13
CA ASP A 118 -1.50 -16.58 18.50
C ASP A 118 -2.48 -16.10 17.43
N MET A 119 -3.78 -16.19 17.72
CA MET A 119 -4.82 -15.76 16.78
C MET A 119 -4.82 -14.24 16.56
N ASP A 120 -4.45 -13.46 17.57
CA ASP A 120 -4.41 -12.00 17.46
C ASP A 120 -3.25 -11.57 16.55
N PHE A 121 -2.08 -12.21 16.70
CA PHE A 121 -0.98 -12.03 15.76
C PHE A 121 -1.38 -12.41 14.34
N MET A 122 -2.06 -13.54 14.15
CA MET A 122 -2.51 -13.98 12.83
C MET A 122 -3.54 -13.02 12.23
N ASN A 123 -4.49 -12.55 13.02
CA ASN A 123 -5.52 -11.61 12.56
C ASN A 123 -4.91 -10.27 12.13
N LEU A 124 -3.90 -9.80 12.83
CA LEU A 124 -3.17 -8.58 12.48
C LEU A 124 -2.32 -8.75 11.22
N ASN A 125 -1.65 -9.90 11.05
CA ASN A 125 -0.61 -10.10 10.04
C ASN A 125 -1.07 -11.04 8.91
N GLN A 126 -2.19 -10.69 8.26
CA GLN A 126 -2.77 -11.47 7.15
C GLN A 126 -2.48 -10.89 5.76
N SER A 127 -1.36 -10.21 5.57
CA SER A 127 -1.01 -9.63 4.26
C SER A 127 -1.02 -10.66 3.15
N ALA A 128 -0.49 -11.86 3.36
CA ALA A 128 -0.47 -12.91 2.34
C ALA A 128 -1.88 -13.24 1.83
N HIS A 129 -2.87 -13.31 2.72
CA HIS A 129 -4.26 -13.57 2.36
C HIS A 129 -4.91 -12.35 1.69
N GLY A 130 -4.81 -11.18 2.31
CA GLY A 130 -5.38 -9.95 1.78
C GLY A 130 -4.82 -9.56 0.42
N ASP A 131 -3.52 -9.72 0.23
CA ASP A 131 -2.82 -9.43 -1.02
C ASP A 131 -3.19 -10.41 -2.15
N ILE A 132 -3.41 -11.69 -1.84
CA ILE A 132 -3.88 -12.67 -2.84
C ILE A 132 -5.26 -12.27 -3.36
N GLU A 133 -6.20 -11.95 -2.48
CA GLU A 133 -7.55 -11.54 -2.88
C GLU A 133 -7.56 -10.20 -3.61
N PHE A 134 -6.81 -9.22 -3.13
CA PHE A 134 -6.66 -7.93 -3.80
C PHE A 134 -6.06 -8.09 -5.19
N GLY A 135 -5.00 -8.90 -5.30
CA GLY A 135 -4.37 -9.22 -6.58
C GLY A 135 -5.34 -9.91 -7.54
N HIS A 136 -6.18 -10.82 -7.04
CA HIS A 136 -7.22 -11.50 -7.83
C HIS A 136 -8.25 -10.48 -8.38
N ILE A 137 -8.77 -9.58 -7.55
CA ILE A 137 -9.70 -8.52 -7.99
C ILE A 137 -9.05 -7.63 -9.05
N CYS A 138 -7.83 -7.17 -8.83
CA CYS A 138 -7.12 -6.36 -9.82
C CYS A 138 -7.00 -7.09 -11.17
N THR A 139 -6.71 -8.39 -11.14
CA THR A 139 -6.59 -9.22 -12.35
C THR A 139 -7.93 -9.39 -13.06
N ARG A 140 -9.01 -9.70 -12.32
CA ARG A 140 -10.36 -9.82 -12.87
C ARG A 140 -10.85 -8.51 -13.51
N MET A 141 -10.52 -7.39 -12.90
CA MET A 141 -10.91 -6.06 -13.40
C MET A 141 -9.96 -5.55 -14.49
N ARG A 142 -8.88 -6.27 -14.80
CA ARG A 142 -7.84 -5.86 -15.75
C ARG A 142 -7.20 -4.51 -15.36
N VAL A 143 -7.03 -4.27 -14.05
CA VAL A 143 -6.34 -3.07 -13.56
C VAL A 143 -4.83 -3.26 -13.74
N PRO A 144 -4.16 -2.43 -14.56
CA PRO A 144 -2.72 -2.47 -14.71
C PRO A 144 -2.06 -2.12 -13.37
N ARG A 145 -1.07 -2.91 -12.97
CA ARG A 145 -0.33 -2.64 -11.75
C ARG A 145 1.07 -3.21 -11.79
N LYS A 146 1.99 -2.59 -11.08
CA LYS A 146 3.24 -3.23 -10.68
C LYS A 146 3.00 -4.01 -9.39
N VAL A 147 3.46 -5.25 -9.34
CA VAL A 147 3.52 -6.02 -8.09
C VAL A 147 4.97 -6.04 -7.61
N VAL A 148 5.18 -5.67 -6.36
CA VAL A 148 6.47 -5.80 -5.66
C VAL A 148 6.26 -6.73 -4.48
N VAL A 149 7.04 -7.81 -4.43
CA VAL A 149 7.02 -8.80 -3.35
C VAL A 149 8.33 -8.74 -2.60
N GLY A 150 8.28 -8.75 -1.27
CA GLY A 150 9.45 -8.81 -0.42
C GLY A 150 9.30 -8.00 0.85
N TYR A 151 10.23 -8.23 1.80
CA TYR A 151 10.23 -7.49 3.06
C TYR A 151 10.48 -6.00 2.82
N TRP A 152 9.68 -5.13 3.42
CA TRP A 152 9.68 -3.68 3.12
C TRP A 152 10.98 -2.96 3.43
N LYS A 153 11.80 -3.47 4.38
CA LYS A 153 13.16 -2.95 4.66
C LYS A 153 14.22 -3.50 3.71
N SER A 154 13.89 -4.48 2.85
CA SER A 154 14.87 -5.04 1.93
C SER A 154 15.21 -4.06 0.80
N GLU A 155 16.50 -3.92 0.53
CA GLU A 155 17.00 -3.08 -0.56
C GLU A 155 16.42 -3.50 -1.92
N ALA A 156 16.23 -4.81 -2.14
CA ALA A 156 15.68 -5.35 -3.38
C ALA A 156 14.24 -4.89 -3.62
N ALA A 157 13.37 -4.91 -2.60
CA ALA A 157 12.00 -4.42 -2.70
C ALA A 157 11.98 -2.89 -2.92
N GLN A 158 12.79 -2.16 -2.17
CA GLN A 158 12.87 -0.70 -2.26
C GLN A 158 13.40 -0.23 -3.63
N LYS A 159 14.37 -0.93 -4.23
CA LYS A 159 14.84 -0.66 -5.60
C LYS A 159 13.74 -0.87 -6.65
N GLN A 160 12.90 -1.89 -6.49
CA GLN A 160 11.77 -2.11 -7.40
C GLN A 160 10.72 -0.99 -7.27
N ILE A 161 10.42 -0.56 -6.02
CA ILE A 161 9.54 0.58 -5.77
C ILE A 161 10.13 1.85 -6.40
N ALA A 162 11.43 2.10 -6.22
CA ALA A 162 12.12 3.26 -6.78
C ALA A 162 12.08 3.29 -8.32
N THR A 163 12.23 2.13 -8.95
CA THR A 163 12.12 2.02 -10.41
C THR A 163 10.70 2.36 -10.87
N TRP A 164 9.69 1.78 -10.23
CA TRP A 164 8.30 2.08 -10.54
C TRP A 164 7.96 3.56 -10.27
N ALA A 165 8.47 4.15 -9.19
CA ALA A 165 8.25 5.55 -8.86
C ALA A 165 8.72 6.51 -9.97
N ARG A 166 9.89 6.24 -10.57
CA ARG A 166 10.39 7.02 -11.71
C ARG A 166 9.49 6.89 -12.95
N VAL A 167 9.01 5.68 -13.22
CA VAL A 167 8.07 5.44 -14.34
C VAL A 167 6.74 6.16 -14.08
N ALA A 168 6.20 6.06 -12.87
CA ALA A 168 4.96 6.73 -12.48
C ALA A 168 5.06 8.26 -12.66
N ALA A 169 6.17 8.87 -12.26
CA ALA A 169 6.40 10.29 -12.46
C ALA A 169 6.59 10.68 -13.94
N GLY A 170 7.07 9.75 -14.78
CA GLY A 170 7.26 10.00 -16.21
C GLY A 170 5.99 9.92 -17.04
N VAL A 171 4.89 9.39 -16.49
CA VAL A 171 3.58 9.27 -17.15
C VAL A 171 2.51 10.17 -16.53
N ALA A 172 2.84 10.87 -15.42
CA ALA A 172 2.01 11.87 -14.78
C ALA A 172 2.18 13.22 -15.50
#